data_a2d266d2efbce80247d44beaab2a1aa5
#
_entry.id   a2d266d2efbce80247d44beaab2a1aa5
#
_cell.length_a   1.000
_cell.length_b   1.000
_cell.length_c   1.000
_cell.angle_alpha   90.00
_cell.angle_beta   90.00
_cell.angle_gamma   90.00
#
_symmetry.space_group_name_H-M   'P 1'
#
loop_
_entity.id
_entity.type
_entity.pdbx_description
1 polymer ?
#
loop_
_entity_poly.entity_id
_entity_poly.type
_entity_poly.pdbx_seq_one_letter_code
_entity_poly.pdbx_strand_id
1 'polypeptide(L)'
;MSNETNGLLFAGDLLVSIKNPATGVFSGYQALHADKFEIKTPSDQMQKISKGRETFGQSWLTYYTGKPAEFSCTLDELSRETLALQLSGEVTTLNQTVGAITAIDVTVVPGMWVDIGFENLDLAALSVTHSSGTPVYVKDVDYKVNERAGMIYVPVGGTIVAGIVKFTAGKKAATGQQVLGGKRFSTVMKVKLDGINLINRENMLLVAQQVTVSSEDAFDFLSGKLNSIPLKGVMEVAAGYDSPFQLKYYG
;
A
#
# COMPACT_ATOMS: atom_id res chain seq x y z
N MET A 1 -30.93 23.35 -28.38
CA MET A 1 -29.83 22.88 -27.54
C MET A 1 -28.97 24.11 -27.30
N SER A 2 -29.00 24.69 -26.10
CA SER A 2 -28.17 25.82 -25.74
C SER A 2 -26.73 25.26 -25.59
N ASN A 3 -25.82 25.75 -26.43
CA ASN A 3 -24.39 25.50 -26.26
C ASN A 3 -23.90 26.33 -25.06
N GLU A 4 -24.27 25.94 -23.87
CA GLU A 4 -23.67 26.54 -22.68
C GLU A 4 -22.28 25.93 -22.52
N THR A 5 -21.28 26.72 -22.87
CA THR A 5 -19.86 26.43 -22.59
C THR A 5 -19.64 26.58 -21.08
N ASN A 6 -20.05 25.58 -20.34
CA ASN A 6 -19.82 25.54 -18.90
C ASN A 6 -18.49 24.85 -18.62
N GLY A 7 -17.65 25.51 -17.85
CA GLY A 7 -16.45 24.87 -17.31
C GLY A 7 -16.82 23.69 -16.39
N LEU A 8 -15.87 22.83 -16.11
CA LEU A 8 -16.00 21.75 -15.15
C LEU A 8 -15.17 22.07 -13.90
N LEU A 9 -15.85 22.28 -12.77
CA LEU A 9 -15.23 22.31 -11.45
C LEU A 9 -15.97 21.30 -10.60
N PHE A 10 -15.35 20.11 -10.45
CA PHE A 10 -15.98 18.97 -9.81
C PHE A 10 -15.64 18.89 -8.32
N ALA A 11 -16.65 18.64 -7.48
CA ALA A 11 -16.50 18.26 -6.08
C ALA A 11 -17.31 16.99 -5.83
N GLY A 12 -16.70 15.99 -5.19
CA GLY A 12 -17.40 14.71 -4.98
C GLY A 12 -16.60 13.71 -4.17
N ASP A 13 -17.27 12.61 -3.86
CA ASP A 13 -16.74 11.52 -3.04
C ASP A 13 -16.29 10.35 -3.91
N LEU A 14 -15.09 9.85 -3.63
CA LEU A 14 -14.56 8.66 -4.25
C LEU A 14 -14.98 7.42 -3.45
N LEU A 15 -15.75 6.55 -4.07
CA LEU A 15 -16.24 5.30 -3.49
C LEU A 15 -15.53 4.12 -4.15
N VAL A 16 -14.86 3.30 -3.35
CA VAL A 16 -14.07 2.16 -3.83
C VAL A 16 -14.56 0.86 -3.21
N SER A 17 -14.64 -0.19 -4.01
CA SER A 17 -14.96 -1.56 -3.57
C SER A 17 -13.86 -2.50 -4.09
N ILE A 18 -13.14 -3.13 -3.16
CA ILE A 18 -11.97 -3.96 -3.47
C ILE A 18 -12.40 -5.42 -3.61
N LYS A 19 -11.88 -6.10 -4.63
CA LYS A 19 -12.12 -7.53 -4.85
C LYS A 19 -11.22 -8.37 -3.93
N ASN A 20 -11.83 -9.22 -3.12
CA ASN A 20 -11.09 -10.19 -2.33
C ASN A 20 -10.47 -11.26 -3.26
N PRO A 21 -9.14 -11.46 -3.28
CA PRO A 21 -8.50 -12.39 -4.20
C PRO A 21 -8.83 -13.85 -3.90
N ALA A 22 -9.08 -14.20 -2.65
CA ALA A 22 -9.36 -15.58 -2.24
C ALA A 22 -10.80 -16.02 -2.60
N THR A 23 -11.77 -15.11 -2.47
CA THR A 23 -13.19 -15.42 -2.71
C THR A 23 -13.71 -14.91 -4.05
N GLY A 24 -12.99 -13.98 -4.69
CA GLY A 24 -13.43 -13.33 -5.91
C GLY A 24 -14.58 -12.32 -5.71
N VAL A 25 -15.03 -12.12 -4.47
CA VAL A 25 -16.16 -11.25 -4.12
C VAL A 25 -15.66 -9.84 -3.86
N PHE A 26 -16.42 -8.85 -4.31
CA PHE A 26 -16.15 -7.44 -4.01
C PHE A 26 -16.63 -7.08 -2.59
N SER A 27 -15.84 -6.27 -1.88
CA SER A 27 -16.24 -5.68 -0.58
C SER A 27 -17.43 -4.72 -0.75
N GLY A 28 -17.99 -4.24 0.36
CA GLY A 28 -18.83 -3.04 0.33
C GLY A 28 -18.02 -1.82 -0.16
N TYR A 29 -18.74 -0.81 -0.66
CA TYR A 29 -18.09 0.46 -1.02
C TYR A 29 -17.63 1.21 0.22
N GLN A 30 -16.40 1.72 0.16
CA GLN A 30 -15.81 2.60 1.16
C GLN A 30 -15.56 3.96 0.52
N ALA A 31 -15.88 5.04 1.22
CA ALA A 31 -15.51 6.38 0.81
C ALA A 31 -14.03 6.62 1.13
N LEU A 32 -13.29 7.15 0.18
CA LEU A 32 -11.88 7.53 0.34
C LEU A 32 -11.71 9.00 -0.05
N HIS A 33 -10.87 9.70 0.69
CA HIS A 33 -10.47 11.05 0.31
C HIS A 33 -9.37 11.01 -0.74
N ALA A 34 -9.63 11.67 -1.88
CA ALA A 34 -8.70 11.76 -2.99
C ALA A 34 -8.44 13.23 -3.34
N ASP A 35 -7.18 13.61 -3.40
CA ASP A 35 -6.74 14.91 -3.90
C ASP A 35 -6.80 14.98 -5.42
N LYS A 36 -6.56 13.85 -6.09
CA LYS A 36 -6.49 13.77 -7.54
C LYS A 36 -7.18 12.52 -8.06
N PHE A 37 -7.95 12.68 -9.14
CA PHE A 37 -8.60 11.59 -9.86
C PHE A 37 -8.54 11.88 -11.36
N GLU A 38 -7.90 11.01 -12.12
CA GLU A 38 -7.69 11.18 -13.56
C GLU A 38 -8.04 9.93 -14.33
N ILE A 39 -8.62 10.14 -15.51
CA ILE A 39 -8.81 9.11 -16.53
C ILE A 39 -8.19 9.58 -17.82
N LYS A 40 -7.44 8.71 -18.45
CA LYS A 40 -6.87 8.94 -19.76
C LYS A 40 -7.29 7.84 -20.71
N THR A 41 -7.74 8.22 -21.90
CA THR A 41 -8.13 7.29 -22.98
C THR A 41 -7.12 7.42 -24.13
N PRO A 42 -5.96 6.73 -24.04
CA PRO A 42 -4.92 6.86 -25.05
C PRO A 42 -5.29 6.16 -26.36
N SER A 43 -4.72 6.61 -27.46
CA SER A 43 -4.84 5.97 -28.76
C SER A 43 -3.51 5.96 -29.50
N ASP A 44 -3.26 4.92 -30.29
CA ASP A 44 -2.15 4.86 -31.22
C ASP A 44 -2.58 5.39 -32.57
N GLN A 45 -1.74 6.22 -33.16
CA GLN A 45 -1.92 6.71 -34.50
C GLN A 45 -1.07 5.90 -35.45
N MET A 46 -1.70 5.28 -36.45
CA MET A 46 -1.06 4.63 -37.56
C MET A 46 -1.23 5.50 -38.81
N GLN A 47 -0.13 5.80 -39.49
CA GLN A 47 -0.15 6.61 -40.71
C GLN A 47 0.47 5.82 -41.88
N LYS A 48 -0.19 5.88 -43.00
CA LYS A 48 0.38 5.46 -44.29
C LYS A 48 0.81 6.70 -45.06
N ILE A 49 2.13 6.81 -45.28
CA ILE A 49 2.73 7.92 -45.99
C ILE A 49 2.67 7.62 -47.47
N SER A 50 2.29 8.65 -48.26
CA SER A 50 2.29 8.60 -49.73
C SER A 50 3.71 8.51 -50.24
N LYS A 51 3.93 7.62 -51.23
CA LYS A 51 5.14 7.51 -52.03
C LYS A 51 4.97 8.09 -53.42
N GLY A 52 3.82 8.72 -53.71
CA GLY A 52 3.54 9.36 -54.97
C GLY A 52 4.46 10.54 -55.22
N ARG A 53 4.81 10.80 -56.50
CA ARG A 53 5.78 11.83 -56.92
C ARG A 53 5.47 13.24 -56.41
N GLU A 54 4.19 13.61 -56.40
CA GLU A 54 3.73 14.94 -55.97
C GLU A 54 3.29 15.02 -54.50
N THR A 55 3.01 13.88 -53.90
CA THR A 55 2.50 13.77 -52.52
C THR A 55 3.44 13.04 -51.59
N PHE A 56 4.70 12.87 -52.00
CA PHE A 56 5.71 12.13 -51.21
C PHE A 56 5.88 12.75 -49.83
N GLY A 57 5.80 11.90 -48.81
CA GLY A 57 5.92 12.32 -47.41
C GLY A 57 4.62 12.81 -46.76
N GLN A 58 3.53 13.01 -47.55
CA GLN A 58 2.23 13.38 -46.98
C GLN A 58 1.47 12.15 -46.46
N SER A 59 0.67 12.34 -45.40
CA SER A 59 -0.19 11.27 -44.88
C SER A 59 -1.32 10.97 -45.87
N TRP A 60 -1.36 9.74 -46.37
CA TRP A 60 -2.41 9.29 -47.28
C TRP A 60 -3.60 8.69 -46.50
N LEU A 61 -3.30 7.99 -45.39
CA LEU A 61 -4.31 7.38 -44.51
C LEU A 61 -3.82 7.53 -43.07
N THR A 62 -4.70 8.01 -42.22
CA THR A 62 -4.47 8.06 -40.78
C THR A 62 -5.56 7.24 -40.10
N TYR A 63 -5.15 6.31 -39.23
CA TYR A 63 -6.04 5.46 -38.45
C TYR A 63 -5.65 5.48 -36.99
N TYR A 64 -6.63 5.58 -36.11
CA TYR A 64 -6.42 5.56 -34.66
C TYR A 64 -6.94 4.26 -34.07
N THR A 65 -6.10 3.58 -33.29
CA THR A 65 -6.48 2.40 -32.50
C THR A 65 -6.54 2.80 -31.03
N GLY A 66 -7.68 2.55 -30.39
CA GLY A 66 -7.84 2.81 -28.95
C GLY A 66 -6.94 1.87 -28.12
N LYS A 67 -6.38 2.42 -27.06
CA LYS A 67 -5.70 1.66 -25.99
C LYS A 67 -6.61 1.54 -24.78
N PRO A 68 -6.31 0.61 -23.84
CA PRO A 68 -7.01 0.55 -22.57
C PRO A 68 -7.01 1.90 -21.86
N ALA A 69 -8.14 2.25 -21.25
CA ALA A 69 -8.24 3.47 -20.45
C ALA A 69 -7.36 3.37 -19.21
N GLU A 70 -6.55 4.39 -18.98
CA GLU A 70 -5.66 4.50 -17.83
C GLU A 70 -6.39 5.23 -16.68
N PHE A 71 -6.16 4.76 -15.48
CA PHE A 71 -6.66 5.31 -14.23
C PHE A 71 -5.50 5.83 -13.39
N SER A 72 -5.66 7.00 -12.79
CA SER A 72 -4.73 7.56 -11.81
C SER A 72 -5.51 8.26 -10.71
N CYS A 73 -5.14 7.97 -9.47
CA CYS A 73 -5.75 8.56 -8.29
C CYS A 73 -4.69 8.78 -7.21
N THR A 74 -4.75 9.91 -6.52
CA THR A 74 -3.92 10.18 -5.34
C THR A 74 -4.81 10.28 -4.12
N LEU A 75 -4.60 9.37 -3.16
CA LEU A 75 -5.36 9.32 -1.92
C LEU A 75 -4.62 10.10 -0.82
N ASP A 76 -5.34 10.94 -0.08
CA ASP A 76 -4.81 11.67 1.07
C ASP A 76 -5.02 10.94 2.40
N GLU A 77 -5.83 9.89 2.38
CA GLU A 77 -6.14 9.10 3.55
C GLU A 77 -5.22 7.87 3.64
N LEU A 78 -4.53 7.74 4.78
CA LEU A 78 -3.68 6.62 5.09
C LEU A 78 -4.39 5.65 6.04
N SER A 79 -5.06 4.65 5.51
CA SER A 79 -5.55 3.48 6.24
C SER A 79 -4.59 2.29 6.06
N ARG A 80 -4.81 1.21 6.81
CA ARG A 80 -4.00 -0.03 6.63
C ARG A 80 -4.26 -0.67 5.27
N GLU A 81 -5.49 -0.58 4.80
CA GLU A 81 -5.93 -1.07 3.50
C GLU A 81 -5.28 -0.28 2.36
N THR A 82 -5.28 1.06 2.45
CA THR A 82 -4.65 1.92 1.44
C THR A 82 -3.12 1.77 1.46
N LEU A 83 -2.52 1.63 2.65
CA LEU A 83 -1.09 1.33 2.78
C LEU A 83 -0.74 -0.04 2.19
N ALA A 84 -1.60 -1.05 2.37
CA ALA A 84 -1.39 -2.35 1.75
C ALA A 84 -1.43 -2.26 0.22
N LEU A 85 -2.31 -1.44 -0.36
CA LEU A 85 -2.32 -1.18 -1.80
C LEU A 85 -0.99 -0.57 -2.25
N GLN A 86 -0.48 0.43 -1.52
CA GLN A 86 0.79 1.10 -1.83
C GLN A 86 1.99 0.14 -1.75
N LEU A 87 2.02 -0.76 -0.77
CA LEU A 87 3.11 -1.71 -0.56
C LEU A 87 2.95 -3.02 -1.35
N SER A 88 2.01 -3.07 -2.29
CA SER A 88 1.64 -4.32 -3.00
C SER A 88 1.41 -5.46 -2.00
N GLY A 89 0.72 -5.15 -0.91
CA GLY A 89 0.62 -5.98 0.27
C GLY A 89 -0.77 -6.56 0.53
N GLU A 90 -0.85 -7.31 1.59
CA GLU A 90 -2.08 -7.91 2.11
C GLU A 90 -2.23 -7.58 3.59
N VAL A 91 -3.43 -7.15 4.02
CA VAL A 91 -3.75 -6.96 5.43
C VAL A 91 -4.15 -8.29 6.03
N THR A 92 -3.44 -8.70 7.08
CA THR A 92 -3.72 -9.93 7.81
C THR A 92 -3.88 -9.66 9.30
N THR A 93 -4.52 -10.57 10.02
CA THR A 93 -4.65 -10.47 11.47
C THR A 93 -3.32 -10.78 12.13
N LEU A 94 -2.85 -9.87 12.99
CA LEU A 94 -1.77 -10.15 13.93
C LEU A 94 -2.36 -10.75 15.19
N ASN A 95 -1.92 -11.95 15.54
CA ASN A 95 -2.32 -12.62 16.78
C ASN A 95 -1.11 -13.28 17.42
N GLN A 96 -0.56 -12.61 18.44
CA GLN A 96 0.53 -13.13 19.26
C GLN A 96 -0.04 -13.60 20.59
N THR A 97 0.15 -14.86 20.92
CA THR A 97 -0.23 -15.41 22.22
C THR A 97 0.83 -15.13 23.28
N VAL A 98 0.40 -14.94 24.52
CA VAL A 98 1.31 -14.91 25.66
C VAL A 98 2.12 -16.20 25.71
N GLY A 99 3.39 -16.11 26.10
CA GLY A 99 4.24 -17.30 26.22
C GLY A 99 5.56 -17.00 26.92
N ALA A 100 6.24 -18.05 27.34
CA ALA A 100 7.57 -17.95 27.94
C ALA A 100 8.65 -18.19 26.89
N ILE A 101 9.75 -17.47 26.99
CA ILE A 101 11.01 -17.68 26.30
C ILE A 101 11.99 -18.14 27.35
N THR A 102 12.42 -19.39 27.30
CA THR A 102 13.21 -19.98 28.37
C THR A 102 14.60 -20.32 27.88
N ALA A 103 15.60 -19.62 28.43
CA ALA A 103 17.03 -19.88 28.26
C ALA A 103 17.49 -20.13 26.81
N ILE A 104 16.98 -19.35 25.87
CA ILE A 104 17.41 -19.45 24.47
C ILE A 104 18.83 -18.91 24.31
N ASP A 105 19.59 -19.50 23.40
CA ASP A 105 20.95 -19.07 23.08
C ASP A 105 20.92 -17.89 22.09
N VAL A 106 21.47 -16.75 22.51
CA VAL A 106 21.61 -15.54 21.68
C VAL A 106 23.08 -15.21 21.55
N THR A 107 23.56 -15.15 20.34
CA THR A 107 24.97 -14.76 20.08
C THR A 107 25.07 -13.24 20.06
N VAL A 108 25.66 -12.67 21.11
CA VAL A 108 25.82 -11.22 21.23
C VAL A 108 27.17 -10.73 20.73
N VAL A 109 27.16 -9.52 20.17
CA VAL A 109 28.36 -8.81 19.73
C VAL A 109 28.35 -7.43 20.40
N PRO A 110 29.32 -7.10 21.25
CA PRO A 110 29.39 -5.78 21.88
C PRO A 110 29.37 -4.64 20.86
N GLY A 111 28.56 -3.62 21.16
CA GLY A 111 28.35 -2.47 20.29
C GLY A 111 27.24 -2.65 19.23
N MET A 112 26.61 -3.82 19.17
CA MET A 112 25.53 -4.09 18.20
C MET A 112 24.23 -4.49 18.88
N TRP A 113 23.11 -4.13 18.24
CA TRP A 113 21.80 -4.72 18.54
C TRP A 113 21.70 -6.08 17.87
N VAL A 114 21.31 -7.07 18.64
CA VAL A 114 21.14 -8.46 18.17
C VAL A 114 19.69 -8.87 18.34
N ASP A 115 19.11 -9.46 17.31
CA ASP A 115 17.75 -9.98 17.30
C ASP A 115 17.64 -11.24 18.16
N ILE A 116 16.64 -11.29 19.02
CA ILE A 116 16.32 -12.43 19.89
C ILE A 116 15.45 -13.45 19.16
N GLY A 117 14.82 -13.06 18.03
CA GLY A 117 13.88 -13.87 17.27
C GLY A 117 12.44 -13.83 17.78
N PHE A 118 12.13 -12.94 18.71
CA PHE A 118 10.78 -12.72 19.26
C PHE A 118 10.54 -11.23 19.47
N GLU A 119 9.39 -10.74 19.10
CA GLU A 119 8.95 -9.36 19.27
C GLU A 119 8.00 -9.20 20.46
N ASN A 120 7.75 -7.95 20.86
CA ASN A 120 6.79 -7.57 21.90
C ASN A 120 7.00 -8.35 23.21
N LEU A 121 8.20 -8.24 23.74
CA LEU A 121 8.65 -8.99 24.92
C LEU A 121 7.95 -8.52 26.20
N ASP A 122 7.75 -9.46 27.12
CA ASP A 122 7.41 -9.20 28.53
C ASP A 122 8.68 -9.36 29.36
N LEU A 123 9.13 -8.28 29.96
CA LEU A 123 10.35 -8.25 30.76
C LEU A 123 10.15 -8.58 32.24
N ALA A 124 8.93 -8.96 32.66
CA ALA A 124 8.68 -9.31 34.07
C ALA A 124 9.53 -10.47 34.57
N ALA A 125 9.83 -11.43 33.69
CA ALA A 125 10.71 -12.58 33.98
C ALA A 125 12.06 -12.49 33.26
N LEU A 126 12.52 -11.26 32.93
CA LEU A 126 13.76 -11.07 32.17
C LEU A 126 14.96 -11.57 32.98
N SER A 127 15.73 -12.45 32.39
CA SER A 127 17.04 -12.86 32.88
C SER A 127 17.98 -13.11 31.70
N VAL A 128 19.16 -12.55 31.80
CA VAL A 128 20.27 -12.80 30.84
C VAL A 128 21.45 -13.34 31.63
N THR A 129 21.94 -14.51 31.21
CA THR A 129 23.04 -15.16 31.89
C THR A 129 24.14 -15.53 30.88
N HIS A 130 25.34 -15.77 31.37
CA HIS A 130 26.38 -16.40 30.59
C HIS A 130 25.91 -17.77 30.06
N SER A 131 26.49 -18.28 29.00
CA SER A 131 26.17 -19.58 28.41
C SER A 131 26.17 -20.76 29.39
N SER A 132 27.03 -20.69 30.41
CA SER A 132 27.08 -21.66 31.51
C SER A 132 26.01 -21.47 32.58
N GLY A 133 25.14 -20.46 32.49
CA GLY A 133 24.15 -20.11 33.49
C GLY A 133 24.59 -19.10 34.54
N THR A 134 25.88 -18.84 34.67
CA THR A 134 26.49 -17.85 35.59
C THR A 134 27.65 -17.14 34.94
N PRO A 135 27.85 -15.83 35.19
CA PRO A 135 27.04 -14.93 36.01
C PRO A 135 25.67 -14.55 35.37
N VAL A 136 24.78 -13.99 36.19
CA VAL A 136 23.57 -13.31 35.77
C VAL A 136 23.94 -11.84 35.52
N TYR A 137 23.56 -11.33 34.36
CA TYR A 137 23.84 -9.96 33.99
C TYR A 137 22.69 -9.03 34.38
N VAL A 138 22.99 -7.75 34.61
CA VAL A 138 22.05 -6.75 35.10
C VAL A 138 21.56 -5.88 33.94
N LYS A 139 20.25 -5.79 33.76
CA LYS A 139 19.64 -4.91 32.76
C LYS A 139 20.02 -3.43 33.03
N ASP A 140 20.22 -2.67 31.95
CA ASP A 140 20.59 -1.26 31.93
C ASP A 140 22.02 -0.95 32.49
N VAL A 141 22.71 -1.96 32.99
CA VAL A 141 24.14 -1.91 33.38
C VAL A 141 24.97 -2.68 32.36
N ASP A 142 24.74 -3.99 32.24
CA ASP A 142 25.50 -4.89 31.35
C ASP A 142 24.90 -4.97 29.95
N TYR A 143 23.60 -4.76 29.79
CA TYR A 143 22.90 -4.82 28.53
C TYR A 143 21.62 -3.97 28.51
N LYS A 144 21.11 -3.66 27.32
CA LYS A 144 19.82 -3.01 27.11
C LYS A 144 18.92 -3.90 26.25
N VAL A 145 17.59 -3.78 26.41
CA VAL A 145 16.61 -4.53 25.62
C VAL A 145 15.61 -3.56 24.99
N ASN A 146 15.39 -3.74 23.69
CA ASN A 146 14.25 -3.13 23.00
C ASN A 146 13.09 -4.14 23.01
N GLU A 147 12.12 -3.90 23.88
CA GLU A 147 10.99 -4.83 24.11
C GLU A 147 10.16 -5.05 22.85
N ARG A 148 9.87 -3.97 22.11
CA ARG A 148 9.00 -4.03 20.92
C ARG A 148 9.68 -4.76 19.78
N ALA A 149 10.93 -4.40 19.50
CA ALA A 149 11.67 -4.99 18.40
C ALA A 149 12.31 -6.35 18.74
N GLY A 150 12.26 -6.77 20.03
CA GLY A 150 12.85 -8.04 20.45
C GLY A 150 14.36 -8.10 20.28
N MET A 151 15.07 -7.03 20.64
CA MET A 151 16.50 -6.94 20.43
C MET A 151 17.25 -6.71 21.75
N ILE A 152 18.46 -7.25 21.85
CA ILE A 152 19.40 -7.01 22.95
C ILE A 152 20.62 -6.24 22.45
N TYR A 153 21.08 -5.29 23.23
CA TYR A 153 22.31 -4.52 22.99
C TYR A 153 23.28 -4.70 24.14
N VAL A 154 24.52 -5.01 23.83
CA VAL A 154 25.62 -5.13 24.79
C VAL A 154 26.60 -3.99 24.57
N PRO A 155 26.90 -3.17 25.60
CA PRO A 155 27.86 -2.09 25.48
C PRO A 155 29.29 -2.60 25.20
N VAL A 156 30.07 -1.82 24.44
CA VAL A 156 31.52 -2.08 24.23
C VAL A 156 32.25 -1.84 25.53
N GLY A 157 33.16 -2.78 25.91
CA GLY A 157 33.92 -2.69 27.13
C GLY A 157 33.17 -3.00 28.42
N GLY A 158 31.93 -3.52 28.29
CA GLY A 158 31.13 -4.00 29.42
C GLY A 158 31.53 -5.40 29.88
N THR A 159 30.77 -5.94 30.83
CA THR A 159 31.01 -7.26 31.44
C THR A 159 30.77 -8.42 30.46
N ILE A 160 29.83 -8.22 29.47
CA ILE A 160 29.50 -9.23 28.49
C ILE A 160 30.49 -9.11 27.32
N VAL A 161 31.22 -10.16 27.03
CA VAL A 161 32.10 -10.29 25.86
C VAL A 161 31.33 -10.91 24.69
N ALA A 162 31.87 -10.81 23.48
CA ALA A 162 31.31 -11.48 22.32
C ALA A 162 31.13 -12.99 22.55
N GLY A 163 29.95 -13.52 22.27
CA GLY A 163 29.67 -14.94 22.49
C GLY A 163 28.20 -15.22 22.78
N ILE A 164 27.91 -16.39 23.27
CA ILE A 164 26.57 -16.85 23.55
C ILE A 164 26.14 -16.43 24.97
N VAL A 165 24.96 -15.81 25.06
CA VAL A 165 24.25 -15.61 26.34
C VAL A 165 22.93 -16.37 26.32
N LYS A 166 22.45 -16.78 27.46
CA LYS A 166 21.12 -17.35 27.63
C LYS A 166 20.12 -16.25 27.96
N PHE A 167 19.11 -16.12 27.14
CA PHE A 167 18.08 -15.11 27.27
C PHE A 167 16.76 -15.77 27.73
N THR A 168 16.16 -15.24 28.79
CA THR A 168 14.84 -15.65 29.32
C THR A 168 13.96 -14.42 29.43
N ALA A 169 12.74 -14.49 28.93
CA ALA A 169 11.71 -13.44 29.06
C ALA A 169 10.32 -14.02 28.80
N GLY A 170 9.32 -13.18 28.81
CA GLY A 170 7.98 -13.51 28.31
C GLY A 170 7.73 -12.90 26.93
N LYS A 171 6.65 -13.33 26.31
CA LYS A 171 5.99 -12.67 25.17
C LYS A 171 4.65 -12.12 25.63
N LYS A 172 4.37 -10.84 25.36
CA LYS A 172 3.04 -10.27 25.63
C LYS A 172 2.04 -10.75 24.59
N ALA A 173 0.78 -10.90 24.97
CA ALA A 173 -0.29 -11.05 24.01
C ALA A 173 -0.41 -9.77 23.17
N ALA A 174 -0.62 -9.91 21.88
CA ALA A 174 -0.92 -8.80 20.99
C ALA A 174 -1.94 -9.24 19.94
N THR A 175 -2.97 -8.43 19.76
CA THR A 175 -3.96 -8.58 18.70
C THR A 175 -3.98 -7.32 17.87
N GLY A 176 -4.15 -7.46 16.57
CA GLY A 176 -4.13 -6.32 15.68
C GLY A 176 -4.17 -6.74 14.22
N GLN A 177 -3.64 -5.89 13.37
CA GLN A 177 -3.47 -6.14 11.95
C GLN A 177 -2.03 -5.86 11.56
N GLN A 178 -1.53 -6.60 10.59
CA GLN A 178 -0.25 -6.40 9.96
C GLN A 178 -0.42 -6.32 8.45
N VAL A 179 0.45 -5.57 7.80
CA VAL A 179 0.55 -5.48 6.35
C VAL A 179 1.75 -6.31 5.90
N LEU A 180 1.48 -7.34 5.11
CA LEU A 180 2.53 -8.17 4.49
C LEU A 180 2.82 -7.59 3.10
N GLY A 181 3.87 -6.79 2.97
CA GLY A 181 4.29 -6.18 1.71
C GLY A 181 4.74 -7.20 0.66
N GLY A 182 4.62 -6.84 -0.63
CA GLY A 182 5.08 -7.67 -1.74
C GLY A 182 4.31 -8.98 -1.96
N LYS A 183 3.10 -9.08 -1.43
CA LYS A 183 2.22 -10.27 -1.58
C LYS A 183 1.22 -10.14 -2.71
N ARG A 184 0.86 -8.91 -3.09
CA ARG A 184 -0.23 -8.65 -4.02
C ARG A 184 0.12 -7.49 -4.95
N PHE A 185 0.70 -7.80 -6.10
CA PHE A 185 1.19 -6.83 -7.08
C PHE A 185 0.09 -6.10 -7.87
N SER A 186 -1.13 -6.62 -7.88
CA SER A 186 -2.27 -5.97 -8.51
C SER A 186 -3.53 -6.17 -7.68
N THR A 187 -4.39 -5.17 -7.66
CA THR A 187 -5.66 -5.20 -6.97
C THR A 187 -6.77 -4.81 -7.93
N VAL A 188 -7.80 -5.63 -8.01
CA VAL A 188 -9.00 -5.33 -8.80
C VAL A 188 -10.01 -4.64 -7.90
N MET A 189 -10.54 -3.51 -8.37
CA MET A 189 -11.52 -2.73 -7.65
C MET A 189 -12.63 -2.20 -8.55
N LYS A 190 -13.76 -1.86 -7.96
CA LYS A 190 -14.81 -1.02 -8.55
C LYS A 190 -14.64 0.38 -8.02
N VAL A 191 -14.81 1.36 -8.90
CA VAL A 191 -14.66 2.76 -8.55
C VAL A 191 -15.89 3.53 -8.97
N LYS A 192 -16.39 4.36 -8.06
CA LYS A 192 -17.42 5.37 -8.35
C LYS A 192 -16.93 6.72 -7.84
N LEU A 193 -17.14 7.74 -8.63
CA LEU A 193 -16.93 9.13 -8.23
C LEU A 193 -18.29 9.82 -8.33
N ASP A 194 -18.89 10.13 -7.17
CA ASP A 194 -20.19 10.75 -7.04
C ASP A 194 -20.02 12.19 -6.60
N GLY A 195 -20.56 13.12 -7.36
CA GLY A 195 -20.40 14.52 -7.05
C GLY A 195 -21.17 15.47 -7.93
N ILE A 196 -20.82 16.72 -7.84
CA ILE A 196 -21.48 17.84 -8.48
C ILE A 196 -20.50 18.75 -9.22
N ASN A 197 -20.87 19.22 -10.39
CA ASN A 197 -20.18 20.33 -11.03
C ASN A 197 -20.59 21.65 -10.34
N LEU A 198 -19.67 22.29 -9.64
CA LEU A 198 -19.94 23.50 -8.85
C LEU A 198 -20.33 24.71 -9.69
N ILE A 199 -20.09 24.70 -11.01
CA ILE A 199 -20.39 25.82 -11.91
C ILE A 199 -21.88 25.82 -12.29
N ASN A 200 -22.39 24.68 -12.76
CA ASN A 200 -23.77 24.56 -13.25
C ASN A 200 -24.71 23.79 -12.31
N ARG A 201 -24.19 23.30 -11.17
CA ARG A 201 -24.93 22.51 -10.17
C ARG A 201 -25.48 21.17 -10.68
N GLU A 202 -24.94 20.66 -11.77
CA GLU A 202 -25.31 19.38 -12.34
C GLU A 202 -24.68 18.22 -11.56
N ASN A 203 -25.47 17.23 -11.18
CA ASN A 203 -24.99 16.03 -10.51
C ASN A 203 -24.34 15.09 -11.53
N MET A 204 -23.18 14.57 -11.18
CA MET A 204 -22.40 13.70 -12.05
C MET A 204 -21.96 12.45 -11.30
N LEU A 205 -22.12 11.29 -11.93
CA LEU A 205 -21.65 10.01 -11.41
C LEU A 205 -20.77 9.32 -12.45
N LEU A 206 -19.49 9.12 -12.09
CA LEU A 206 -18.59 8.28 -12.85
C LEU A 206 -18.60 6.87 -12.25
N VAL A 207 -18.68 5.85 -13.09
CA VAL A 207 -18.70 4.44 -12.67
C VAL A 207 -17.70 3.66 -13.52
N ALA A 208 -16.72 3.04 -12.87
CA ALA A 208 -15.84 2.04 -13.45
C ALA A 208 -16.04 0.71 -12.72
N GLN A 209 -16.50 -0.30 -13.44
CA GLN A 209 -16.90 -1.59 -12.86
C GLN A 209 -15.72 -2.53 -12.60
N GLN A 210 -14.61 -2.30 -13.29
CA GLN A 210 -13.38 -3.06 -13.09
C GLN A 210 -12.18 -2.19 -13.40
N VAL A 211 -11.37 -1.95 -12.38
CA VAL A 211 -10.11 -1.22 -12.46
C VAL A 211 -9.05 -2.10 -11.81
N THR A 212 -8.03 -2.44 -12.55
CA THR A 212 -6.87 -3.16 -12.01
C THR A 212 -5.79 -2.14 -11.69
N VAL A 213 -5.48 -1.97 -10.41
CA VAL A 213 -4.50 -1.00 -9.91
C VAL A 213 -3.26 -1.69 -9.39
N SER A 214 -2.14 -1.00 -9.55
CA SER A 214 -0.86 -1.33 -8.93
C SER A 214 -0.26 -0.06 -8.35
N SER A 215 0.60 -0.20 -7.36
CA SER A 215 1.48 0.87 -6.91
C SER A 215 2.86 0.67 -7.54
N GLU A 216 3.35 1.70 -8.20
CA GLU A 216 4.69 1.69 -8.82
C GLU A 216 5.65 2.65 -8.11
N ASP A 217 5.10 3.55 -7.28
CA ASP A 217 5.88 4.60 -6.62
C ASP A 217 6.36 4.13 -5.22
N ALA A 218 7.55 4.56 -4.83
CA ALA A 218 8.09 4.28 -3.50
C ALA A 218 7.31 5.03 -2.41
N PHE A 219 7.12 4.39 -1.27
CA PHE A 219 6.53 5.00 -0.08
C PHE A 219 7.62 5.38 0.92
N ASP A 220 7.71 6.65 1.27
CA ASP A 220 8.69 7.17 2.24
C ASP A 220 8.08 7.24 3.64
N PHE A 221 8.45 6.27 4.50
CA PHE A 221 8.02 6.23 5.90
C PHE A 221 8.65 7.32 6.78
N LEU A 222 9.73 7.95 6.32
CA LEU A 222 10.46 8.97 7.08
C LEU A 222 10.22 10.38 6.53
N SER A 223 9.26 10.54 5.63
CA SER A 223 8.86 11.83 5.09
C SER A 223 8.44 12.79 6.21
N GLY A 224 8.99 13.98 6.20
CA GLY A 224 8.56 15.07 7.09
C GLY A 224 7.25 15.75 6.64
N LYS A 225 6.56 15.22 5.62
CA LYS A 225 5.30 15.73 5.07
C LYS A 225 4.20 14.69 5.24
N LEU A 226 2.94 15.14 5.14
CA LEU A 226 1.82 14.21 5.02
C LEU A 226 1.99 13.39 3.74
N ASN A 227 1.95 12.08 3.89
CA ASN A 227 2.08 11.16 2.77
C ASN A 227 0.74 11.00 2.06
N SER A 228 0.77 11.02 0.74
CA SER A 228 -0.33 10.63 -0.13
C SER A 228 0.00 9.32 -0.85
N ILE A 229 -1.02 8.60 -1.27
CA ILE A 229 -0.89 7.30 -1.93
C ILE A 229 -1.28 7.45 -3.39
N PRO A 230 -0.31 7.47 -4.33
CA PRO A 230 -0.58 7.45 -5.74
C PRO A 230 -0.92 6.01 -6.18
N LEU A 231 -2.09 5.85 -6.78
CA LEU A 231 -2.54 4.61 -7.40
C LEU A 231 -2.65 4.82 -8.91
N LYS A 232 -2.11 3.90 -9.67
CA LYS A 232 -2.23 3.85 -11.13
C LYS A 232 -2.81 2.52 -11.56
N GLY A 233 -3.51 2.50 -12.66
CA GLY A 233 -4.08 1.27 -13.15
C GLY A 233 -4.72 1.38 -14.51
N VAL A 234 -5.37 0.30 -14.90
CA VAL A 234 -6.07 0.16 -16.17
C VAL A 234 -7.52 -0.13 -15.88
N MET A 235 -8.40 0.55 -16.59
CA MET A 235 -9.84 0.28 -16.60
C MET A 235 -10.15 -0.80 -17.62
N GLU A 236 -10.82 -1.85 -17.18
CA GLU A 236 -11.18 -2.99 -18.00
C GLU A 236 -12.68 -3.02 -18.24
N VAL A 237 -13.09 -3.59 -19.39
CA VAL A 237 -14.51 -3.82 -19.67
C VAL A 237 -14.96 -5.01 -18.84
N ALA A 238 -15.81 -4.75 -17.83
CA ALA A 238 -16.35 -5.81 -16.99
C ALA A 238 -17.43 -6.64 -17.74
N ALA A 239 -17.62 -7.87 -17.32
CA ALA A 239 -18.64 -8.74 -17.91
C ALA A 239 -20.04 -8.11 -17.85
N GLY A 240 -20.71 -8.05 -19.00
CA GLY A 240 -22.05 -7.43 -19.14
C GLY A 240 -22.02 -5.91 -19.40
N TYR A 241 -20.85 -5.34 -19.63
CA TYR A 241 -20.67 -3.94 -20.00
C TYR A 241 -19.96 -3.85 -21.35
N ASP A 242 -20.15 -2.74 -22.07
CA ASP A 242 -19.57 -2.45 -23.38
C ASP A 242 -18.51 -1.35 -23.35
N SER A 243 -18.30 -0.74 -22.18
CA SER A 243 -17.29 0.31 -21.96
C SER A 243 -16.57 0.13 -20.63
N PRO A 244 -15.31 0.57 -20.52
CA PRO A 244 -14.53 0.45 -19.28
C PRO A 244 -15.03 1.36 -18.16
N PHE A 245 -15.66 2.49 -18.50
CA PHE A 245 -16.29 3.41 -17.55
C PHE A 245 -17.48 4.13 -18.19
N GLN A 246 -18.34 4.66 -17.36
CA GLN A 246 -19.51 5.45 -17.76
C GLN A 246 -19.53 6.73 -16.93
N LEU A 247 -19.81 7.85 -17.58
CA LEU A 247 -20.08 9.12 -16.93
C LEU A 247 -21.57 9.47 -17.15
N LYS A 248 -22.29 9.65 -16.06
CA LYS A 248 -23.72 9.92 -16.05
C LYS A 248 -23.97 11.32 -15.53
N TYR A 249 -24.84 12.03 -16.18
CA TYR A 249 -25.32 13.35 -15.78
C TYR A 249 -26.77 13.23 -15.34
N TYR A 250 -27.07 13.78 -14.18
CA TYR A 250 -28.42 13.77 -13.62
C TYR A 250 -28.90 15.22 -13.53
N GLY A 251 -29.90 15.55 -14.37
CA GLY A 251 -30.57 16.85 -14.41
C GLY A 251 -31.64 16.99 -13.34
#